data_af9b1e9f7c8243a94e5ff97b31fc8236
#
_entry.id   af9b1e9f7c8243a94e5ff97b31fc8236
#
_cell.length_a   1.000
_cell.length_b   1.000
_cell.length_c   1.000
_cell.angle_alpha   90.00
_cell.angle_beta   90.00
_cell.angle_gamma   90.00
#
_symmetry.space_group_name_H-M   'P 1'
#
loop_
_entity.id
_entity.type
_entity.pdbx_description
1 polymer ?
#
loop_
_entity_poly.entity_id
_entity_poly.type
_entity_poly.pdbx_seq_one_letter_code
_entity_poly.pdbx_strand_id
1 'polypeptide(L)'
;IDAFLASREVKGHGKVIGIDFTDEMLHKATSAAKENGFTNVEFRKGDIEDSIPVEDNSVDVAISNCVINLATDKVKTFKEIYRILKKDGNGRMIISDLVTSKEVHEESVNAEDWCSCIDGTLTKENYINSIEEAGFQNVRILNEKTYMEPDNKSDRKITSVVIRAVTN
;
A
#
# COMPACT_ATOMS: atom_id res chain seq x y z
N ILE A 1 10.40 -7.01 3.91
CA ILE A 1 11.44 -7.01 2.85
C ILE A 1 11.55 -5.61 2.25
N ASP A 2 10.46 -4.97 1.84
CA ASP A 2 10.46 -3.68 1.14
C ASP A 2 11.14 -2.56 1.92
N ALA A 3 10.94 -2.50 3.25
CA ALA A 3 11.62 -1.54 4.12
C ALA A 3 13.15 -1.69 4.10
N PHE A 4 13.67 -2.91 4.00
CA PHE A 4 15.11 -3.15 3.92
C PHE A 4 15.70 -2.81 2.55
N LEU A 5 14.94 -3.07 1.48
CA LEU A 5 15.33 -2.63 0.14
C LEU A 5 15.36 -1.11 0.06
N ALA A 6 14.30 -0.44 0.54
CA ALA A 6 14.25 1.01 0.62
C ALA A 6 15.42 1.59 1.45
N SER A 7 15.74 0.97 2.58
CA SER A 7 16.85 1.36 3.45
C SER A 7 18.20 1.35 2.71
N ARG A 8 18.44 0.34 1.88
CA ARG A 8 19.66 0.26 1.06
C ARG A 8 19.71 1.33 -0.02
N GLU A 9 18.56 1.65 -0.62
CA GLU A 9 18.50 2.67 -1.68
C GLU A 9 18.74 4.08 -1.15
N VAL A 10 18.20 4.43 0.04
CA VAL A 10 18.42 5.76 0.65
C VAL A 10 19.82 5.94 1.27
N LYS A 11 20.61 4.87 1.41
CA LYS A 11 22.06 4.87 1.72
C LYS A 11 22.49 5.78 2.89
N GLY A 12 21.79 5.79 3.98
CA GLY A 12 22.16 6.61 5.14
C GLY A 12 21.89 8.11 5.00
N HIS A 13 21.43 8.58 3.85
CA HIS A 13 20.95 9.95 3.66
C HIS A 13 19.47 10.12 3.99
N GLY A 14 18.76 9.03 4.21
CA GLY A 14 17.34 8.99 4.53
C GLY A 14 17.02 7.98 5.61
N LYS A 15 15.82 8.11 6.15
CA LYS A 15 15.24 7.19 7.12
C LYS A 15 14.06 6.47 6.50
N VAL A 16 13.91 5.19 6.82
CA VAL A 16 12.76 4.40 6.44
C VAL A 16 11.91 4.12 7.68
N ILE A 17 10.60 4.32 7.56
CA ILE A 17 9.63 4.01 8.60
C ILE A 17 8.72 2.92 8.07
N GLY A 18 8.74 1.74 8.69
CA GLY A 18 7.80 0.66 8.42
C GLY A 18 6.62 0.75 9.37
N ILE A 19 5.41 0.60 8.84
CA ILE A 19 4.18 0.62 9.62
C ILE A 19 3.54 -0.76 9.54
N ASP A 20 3.13 -1.28 10.69
CA ASP A 20 2.32 -2.50 10.80
C ASP A 20 1.41 -2.36 12.02
N PHE A 21 0.24 -3.00 11.99
CA PHE A 21 -0.69 -2.98 13.13
C PHE A 21 -0.48 -4.15 14.10
N THR A 22 0.30 -5.17 13.72
CA THR A 22 0.53 -6.36 14.52
C THR A 22 1.84 -6.31 15.29
N ASP A 23 1.80 -6.54 16.59
CA ASP A 23 3.00 -6.54 17.44
C ASP A 23 3.99 -7.64 17.02
N GLU A 24 3.49 -8.79 16.57
CA GLU A 24 4.32 -9.91 16.12
C GLU A 24 5.18 -9.52 14.91
N MET A 25 4.58 -8.88 13.90
CA MET A 25 5.31 -8.46 12.70
C MET A 25 6.30 -7.34 13.00
N LEU A 26 5.94 -6.40 13.87
CA LEU A 26 6.86 -5.35 14.32
C LEU A 26 8.07 -5.93 15.05
N HIS A 27 7.84 -6.90 15.94
CA HIS A 27 8.92 -7.58 16.64
C HIS A 27 9.85 -8.33 15.68
N LYS A 28 9.30 -9.10 14.75
CA LYS A 28 10.07 -9.81 13.70
C LYS A 28 10.88 -8.84 12.83
N ALA A 29 10.25 -7.75 12.39
CA ALA A 29 10.89 -6.75 11.54
C ALA A 29 12.02 -6.02 12.28
N THR A 30 11.81 -5.65 13.54
CA THR A 30 12.82 -4.97 14.38
C THR A 30 14.01 -5.89 14.66
N SER A 31 13.75 -7.16 14.99
CA SER A 31 14.81 -8.15 15.20
C SER A 31 15.65 -8.36 13.93
N ALA A 32 14.97 -8.53 12.77
CA ALA A 32 15.64 -8.69 11.50
C ALA A 32 16.48 -7.46 11.11
N ALA A 33 16.00 -6.25 11.39
CA ALA A 33 16.76 -5.02 11.17
C ALA A 33 18.05 -5.01 11.98
N LYS A 34 17.96 -5.34 13.27
CA LYS A 34 19.12 -5.39 14.18
C LYS A 34 20.14 -6.45 13.76
N GLU A 35 19.67 -7.66 13.46
CA GLU A 35 20.51 -8.80 13.05
C GLU A 35 21.29 -8.53 11.76
N ASN A 36 20.68 -7.77 10.83
CA ASN A 36 21.27 -7.45 9.53
C ASN A 36 21.91 -6.05 9.47
N GLY A 37 22.04 -5.36 10.61
CA GLY A 37 22.77 -4.09 10.69
C GLY A 37 22.07 -2.90 10.02
N PHE A 38 20.75 -2.92 9.85
CA PHE A 38 20.00 -1.77 9.34
C PHE A 38 19.81 -0.73 10.45
N THR A 39 20.52 0.40 10.36
CA THR A 39 20.49 1.46 11.37
C THR A 39 19.56 2.62 11.03
N ASN A 40 19.10 2.70 9.79
CA ASN A 40 18.24 3.77 9.26
C ASN A 40 16.79 3.32 9.01
N VAL A 41 16.38 2.20 9.60
CA VAL A 41 15.01 1.68 9.57
C VAL A 41 14.40 1.74 10.96
N GLU A 42 13.19 2.24 11.06
CA GLU A 42 12.37 2.23 12.27
C GLU A 42 11.02 1.59 11.97
N PHE A 43 10.50 0.80 12.90
CA PHE A 43 9.17 0.20 12.77
C PHE A 43 8.25 0.79 13.83
N ARG A 44 7.03 1.19 13.43
CA ARG A 44 6.03 1.79 14.29
C ARG A 44 4.71 1.04 14.17
N LYS A 45 4.03 0.88 15.31
CA LYS A 45 2.67 0.34 15.32
C LYS A 45 1.71 1.41 14.85
N GLY A 46 0.88 1.08 13.87
CA GLY A 46 -0.14 1.98 13.34
C GLY A 46 -1.12 1.25 12.43
N ASP A 47 -2.32 1.79 12.36
CA ASP A 47 -3.35 1.38 11.43
C ASP A 47 -3.38 2.35 10.26
N ILE A 48 -3.27 1.81 9.04
CA ILE A 48 -3.25 2.63 7.82
C ILE A 48 -4.60 3.28 7.50
N GLU A 49 -5.69 2.77 8.07
CA GLU A 49 -7.04 3.34 7.92
C GLU A 49 -7.37 4.41 8.96
N ASP A 50 -6.66 4.44 10.09
CA ASP A 50 -7.02 5.34 11.19
C ASP A 50 -5.98 6.44 11.39
N SER A 51 -4.78 6.07 11.77
CA SER A 51 -3.71 7.02 12.07
C SER A 51 -2.35 6.39 11.82
N ILE A 52 -1.71 6.78 10.75
CA ILE A 52 -0.29 6.48 10.51
C ILE A 52 0.53 7.34 11.47
N PRO A 53 1.34 6.75 12.39
CA PRO A 53 2.09 7.48 13.41
C PRO A 53 3.32 8.20 12.83
N VAL A 54 3.07 9.07 11.86
CA VAL A 54 4.04 9.88 11.14
C VAL A 54 3.47 11.28 10.98
N GLU A 55 4.32 12.29 11.13
CA GLU A 55 3.94 13.69 11.03
C GLU A 55 3.45 14.06 9.62
N ASP A 56 2.55 15.05 9.56
CA ASP A 56 2.06 15.61 8.30
C ASP A 56 3.20 16.18 7.47
N ASN A 57 3.12 16.04 6.16
CA ASN A 57 4.07 16.65 5.21
C ASN A 57 5.55 16.32 5.48
N SER A 58 5.85 15.15 6.04
CA SER A 58 7.21 14.79 6.47
C SER A 58 7.89 13.74 5.58
N VAL A 59 7.13 13.01 4.76
CA VAL A 59 7.60 11.86 3.99
C VAL A 59 7.76 12.22 2.51
N ASP A 60 8.87 11.83 1.91
CA ASP A 60 9.12 12.02 0.48
C ASP A 60 8.45 10.94 -0.38
N VAL A 61 8.47 9.70 0.10
CA VAL A 61 7.96 8.54 -0.64
C VAL A 61 7.22 7.58 0.29
N ALA A 62 6.00 7.20 -0.09
CA ALA A 62 5.29 6.08 0.51
C ALA A 62 5.29 4.89 -0.47
N ILE A 63 5.58 3.69 0.04
CA ILE A 63 5.51 2.45 -0.72
C ILE A 63 4.60 1.45 -0.02
N SER A 64 3.82 0.69 -0.79
CA SER A 64 2.99 -0.39 -0.28
C SER A 64 2.93 -1.54 -1.28
N ASN A 65 2.86 -2.76 -0.75
CA ASN A 65 2.75 -3.97 -1.57
C ASN A 65 1.74 -4.94 -0.96
N CYS A 66 0.62 -5.14 -1.64
CA CYS A 66 -0.48 -6.04 -1.26
C CYS A 66 -1.07 -5.79 0.14
N VAL A 67 -1.13 -4.55 0.59
CA VAL A 67 -1.67 -4.20 1.92
C VAL A 67 -2.97 -3.42 1.82
N ILE A 68 -3.09 -2.52 0.84
CA ILE A 68 -4.25 -1.61 0.73
C ILE A 68 -5.56 -2.38 0.51
N ASN A 69 -5.51 -3.53 -0.15
CA ASN A 69 -6.71 -4.37 -0.36
C ASN A 69 -7.26 -4.97 0.94
N LEU A 70 -6.47 -5.06 2.00
CA LEU A 70 -6.93 -5.49 3.32
C LEU A 70 -7.72 -4.40 4.05
N ALA A 71 -7.54 -3.14 3.65
CA ALA A 71 -8.26 -2.01 4.22
C ALA A 71 -9.74 -2.03 3.80
N THR A 72 -10.63 -1.70 4.73
CA THR A 72 -12.08 -1.64 4.49
C THR A 72 -12.47 -0.34 3.78
N ASP A 73 -11.83 0.77 4.12
CA ASP A 73 -12.00 2.08 3.50
C ASP A 73 -10.69 2.54 2.81
N LYS A 74 -10.61 2.29 1.51
CA LYS A 74 -9.43 2.63 0.72
C LYS A 74 -9.24 4.14 0.55
N VAL A 75 -10.33 4.91 0.49
CA VAL A 75 -10.25 6.38 0.40
C VAL A 75 -9.66 6.94 1.68
N LYS A 76 -10.09 6.45 2.84
CA LYS A 76 -9.54 6.85 4.15
C LYS A 76 -8.05 6.50 4.24
N THR A 77 -7.67 5.29 3.81
CA THR A 77 -6.27 4.86 3.76
C THR A 77 -5.42 5.76 2.87
N PHE A 78 -5.90 6.09 1.66
CA PHE A 78 -5.17 7.00 0.77
C PHE A 78 -5.08 8.42 1.31
N LYS A 79 -6.10 8.91 2.02
CA LYS A 79 -6.07 10.22 2.71
C LYS A 79 -4.99 10.26 3.79
N GLU A 80 -4.81 9.18 4.56
CA GLU A 80 -3.73 9.09 5.55
C GLU A 80 -2.35 9.05 4.89
N ILE A 81 -2.18 8.29 3.82
CA ILE A 81 -0.94 8.30 3.04
C ILE A 81 -0.68 9.69 2.45
N TYR A 82 -1.72 10.34 1.91
CA TYR A 82 -1.62 11.70 1.40
C TYR A 82 -1.21 12.68 2.50
N ARG A 83 -1.79 12.59 3.71
CA ARG A 83 -1.50 13.44 4.86
C ARG A 83 -0.01 13.48 5.20
N ILE A 84 0.63 12.33 5.28
CA ILE A 84 2.05 12.23 5.68
C ILE A 84 3.03 12.64 4.58
N LEU A 85 2.64 12.56 3.31
CA LEU A 85 3.49 12.93 2.19
C LEU A 85 3.66 14.44 2.07
N LYS A 86 4.86 14.88 1.67
CA LYS A 86 5.17 16.28 1.39
C LYS A 86 4.29 16.84 0.28
N LYS A 87 3.90 18.11 0.40
CA LYS A 87 3.03 18.86 -0.54
C LYS A 87 3.80 19.87 -1.39
N ASP A 88 5.09 19.69 -1.52
CA ASP A 88 5.99 20.54 -2.30
C ASP A 88 6.18 20.04 -3.75
N GLY A 89 5.29 19.17 -4.22
CA GLY A 89 5.37 18.54 -5.53
C GLY A 89 6.35 17.35 -5.59
N ASN A 90 7.04 17.02 -4.49
CA ASN A 90 7.99 15.92 -4.40
C ASN A 90 7.42 14.67 -3.74
N GLY A 91 6.36 14.82 -2.94
CA GLY A 91 5.69 13.70 -2.27
C GLY A 91 5.07 12.75 -3.29
N ARG A 92 5.39 11.48 -3.20
CA ARG A 92 4.89 10.46 -4.12
C ARG A 92 4.58 9.15 -3.43
N MET A 93 3.59 8.48 -3.96
CA MET A 93 3.19 7.13 -3.56
C MET A 93 3.46 6.15 -4.70
N ILE A 94 3.98 4.97 -4.37
CA ILE A 94 4.10 3.84 -5.29
C ILE A 94 3.48 2.63 -4.61
N ILE A 95 2.46 2.05 -5.25
CA ILE A 95 1.71 0.90 -4.75
C ILE A 95 1.79 -0.23 -5.75
N SER A 96 2.02 -1.44 -5.25
CA SER A 96 1.81 -2.69 -5.97
C SER A 96 0.63 -3.41 -5.33
N ASP A 97 -0.47 -3.58 -6.06
CA ASP A 97 -1.67 -4.20 -5.51
C ASP A 97 -2.46 -4.97 -6.58
N LEU A 98 -3.54 -5.63 -6.17
CA LEU A 98 -4.44 -6.34 -7.06
C LEU A 98 -5.69 -5.51 -7.35
N VAL A 99 -6.17 -5.60 -8.58
CA VAL A 99 -7.45 -5.04 -9.02
C VAL A 99 -8.25 -6.11 -9.76
N THR A 100 -9.56 -5.96 -9.79
CA THR A 100 -10.48 -6.92 -10.42
C THR A 100 -11.13 -6.34 -11.68
N SER A 101 -11.56 -7.23 -12.58
CA SER A 101 -12.32 -6.85 -13.78
C SER A 101 -13.80 -6.56 -13.51
N LYS A 102 -14.33 -7.03 -12.38
CA LYS A 102 -15.74 -6.86 -11.98
C LYS A 102 -15.83 -6.51 -10.51
N GLU A 103 -16.85 -5.81 -10.11
CA GLU A 103 -17.10 -5.49 -8.71
C GLU A 103 -17.30 -6.76 -7.87
N VAL A 104 -16.84 -6.70 -6.63
CA VAL A 104 -17.04 -7.75 -5.63
C VAL A 104 -18.31 -7.40 -4.86
N HIS A 105 -19.29 -8.28 -4.89
CA HIS A 105 -20.51 -8.12 -4.10
C HIS A 105 -20.26 -8.60 -2.66
N GLU A 106 -20.69 -7.83 -1.66
CA GLU A 106 -20.49 -8.13 -0.24
C GLU A 106 -20.96 -9.53 0.15
N GLU A 107 -22.03 -10.03 -0.48
CA GLU A 107 -22.58 -11.37 -0.23
C GLU A 107 -21.64 -12.51 -0.68
N SER A 108 -20.67 -12.23 -1.54
CA SER A 108 -19.71 -13.20 -2.08
C SER A 108 -18.35 -13.19 -1.37
N VAL A 109 -18.15 -12.27 -0.44
CA VAL A 109 -16.88 -12.11 0.29
C VAL A 109 -16.68 -13.27 1.27
N ASN A 110 -15.52 -13.89 1.23
CA ASN A 110 -15.10 -14.88 2.22
C ASN A 110 -13.75 -14.51 2.86
N ALA A 111 -13.53 -15.03 4.07
CA ALA A 111 -12.37 -14.66 4.87
C ALA A 111 -11.02 -15.11 4.25
N GLU A 112 -10.98 -16.24 3.55
CA GLU A 112 -9.75 -16.73 2.91
C GLU A 112 -9.34 -15.84 1.73
N ASP A 113 -10.30 -15.50 0.87
CA ASP A 113 -10.07 -14.65 -0.30
C ASP A 113 -9.82 -13.19 0.11
N TRP A 114 -10.41 -12.73 1.24
CA TRP A 114 -10.06 -11.43 1.83
C TRP A 114 -8.60 -11.41 2.31
N CYS A 115 -8.18 -12.41 3.08
CA CYS A 115 -6.80 -12.51 3.56
C CYS A 115 -5.77 -12.68 2.43
N SER A 116 -6.18 -13.21 1.28
CA SER A 116 -5.35 -13.29 0.07
C SER A 116 -5.39 -12.02 -0.79
N CYS A 117 -6.00 -10.95 -0.31
CA CYS A 117 -6.19 -9.67 -1.01
C CYS A 117 -7.09 -9.73 -2.26
N ILE A 118 -7.81 -10.83 -2.50
CA ILE A 118 -8.64 -11.01 -3.70
C ILE A 118 -10.02 -10.36 -3.51
N ASP A 119 -10.70 -10.65 -2.40
CA ASP A 119 -12.05 -10.12 -2.16
C ASP A 119 -12.06 -8.66 -1.70
N GLY A 120 -10.94 -8.14 -1.22
CA GLY A 120 -10.75 -6.72 -0.97
C GLY A 120 -10.46 -5.88 -2.23
N THR A 121 -10.38 -6.51 -3.42
CA THR A 121 -10.07 -5.78 -4.66
C THR A 121 -11.23 -4.89 -5.12
N LEU A 122 -10.89 -3.71 -5.60
CA LEU A 122 -11.76 -2.85 -6.40
C LEU A 122 -11.52 -3.08 -7.88
N THR A 123 -12.46 -2.65 -8.73
CA THR A 123 -12.16 -2.49 -10.15
C THR A 123 -11.03 -1.49 -10.33
N LYS A 124 -10.28 -1.61 -11.41
CA LYS A 124 -9.16 -0.70 -11.70
C LYS A 124 -9.59 0.76 -11.69
N GLU A 125 -10.77 1.04 -12.24
CA GLU A 125 -11.35 2.38 -12.26
C GLU A 125 -11.65 2.89 -10.85
N ASN A 126 -12.35 2.11 -10.03
CA ASN A 126 -12.70 2.48 -8.66
C ASN A 126 -11.45 2.62 -7.77
N TYR A 127 -10.43 1.81 -8.01
CA TYR A 127 -9.16 1.92 -7.29
C TYR A 127 -8.44 3.25 -7.61
N ILE A 128 -8.38 3.64 -8.89
CA ILE A 128 -7.80 4.93 -9.32
C ILE A 128 -8.64 6.09 -8.76
N ASN A 129 -9.96 6.03 -8.87
CA ASN A 129 -10.87 7.04 -8.33
C ASN A 129 -10.66 7.26 -6.82
N SER A 130 -10.44 6.17 -6.06
CA SER A 130 -10.16 6.27 -4.62
C SER A 130 -8.85 7.00 -4.32
N ILE A 131 -7.84 6.84 -5.16
CA ILE A 131 -6.56 7.57 -5.05
C ILE A 131 -6.76 9.06 -5.36
N GLU A 132 -7.50 9.37 -6.42
CA GLU A 132 -7.77 10.75 -6.84
C GLU A 132 -8.67 11.48 -5.82
N GLU A 133 -9.68 10.80 -5.27
CA GLU A 133 -10.55 11.34 -4.21
C GLU A 133 -9.76 11.68 -2.93
N ALA A 134 -8.69 10.97 -2.66
CA ALA A 134 -7.80 11.26 -1.53
C ALA A 134 -6.93 12.51 -1.74
N GLY A 135 -6.91 13.09 -2.95
CA GLY A 135 -6.19 14.31 -3.30
C GLY A 135 -4.94 14.12 -4.14
N PHE A 136 -4.59 12.88 -4.47
CA PHE A 136 -3.44 12.61 -5.34
C PHE A 136 -3.69 13.06 -6.78
N GLN A 137 -2.59 13.41 -7.45
CA GLN A 137 -2.58 13.82 -8.86
C GLN A 137 -1.64 12.94 -9.68
N ASN A 138 -1.74 13.08 -11.01
CA ASN A 138 -0.88 12.36 -11.95
C ASN A 138 -0.81 10.85 -11.68
N VAL A 139 -1.97 10.24 -11.39
CA VAL A 139 -2.08 8.80 -11.17
C VAL A 139 -1.71 8.06 -12.44
N ARG A 140 -0.71 7.20 -12.39
CA ARG A 140 -0.20 6.45 -13.55
C ARG A 140 0.02 4.99 -13.20
N ILE A 141 -0.45 4.10 -14.04
CA ILE A 141 -0.10 2.69 -13.98
C ILE A 141 1.29 2.53 -14.63
N LEU A 142 2.25 2.07 -13.85
CA LEU A 142 3.62 1.82 -14.29
C LEU A 142 3.81 0.42 -14.86
N ASN A 143 3.06 -0.54 -14.32
CA ASN A 143 3.08 -1.93 -14.76
C ASN A 143 1.71 -2.58 -14.51
N GLU A 144 1.36 -3.53 -15.36
CA GLU A 144 0.13 -4.31 -15.26
C GLU A 144 0.42 -5.74 -15.72
N LYS A 145 0.03 -6.73 -14.89
CA LYS A 145 0.23 -8.14 -15.21
C LYS A 145 -0.94 -8.96 -14.69
N THR A 146 -1.46 -9.84 -15.53
CA THR A 146 -2.47 -10.81 -15.09
C THR A 146 -1.94 -11.66 -13.93
N TYR A 147 -2.68 -11.66 -12.83
CA TYR A 147 -2.41 -12.48 -11.65
C TYR A 147 -3.24 -13.78 -11.71
N MET A 148 -4.53 -13.67 -12.05
CA MET A 148 -5.45 -14.79 -12.15
C MET A 148 -6.43 -14.55 -13.33
N GLU A 149 -6.54 -15.53 -14.22
CA GLU A 149 -7.58 -15.53 -15.24
C GLU A 149 -8.90 -16.08 -14.67
N PRO A 150 -10.06 -15.70 -15.25
CA PRO A 150 -11.35 -16.28 -14.87
C PRO A 150 -11.34 -17.82 -15.00
N ASP A 151 -11.97 -18.48 -14.04
CA ASP A 151 -12.11 -19.92 -14.01
C ASP A 151 -13.56 -20.36 -13.64
N ASN A 152 -13.76 -21.65 -13.39
CA ASN A 152 -15.08 -22.19 -13.03
C ASN A 152 -15.57 -21.76 -11.63
N LYS A 153 -14.68 -21.18 -10.79
CA LYS A 153 -15.01 -20.70 -9.42
C LYS A 153 -15.26 -19.21 -9.40
N SER A 154 -14.57 -18.47 -10.25
CA SER A 154 -14.70 -17.02 -10.34
C SER A 154 -14.62 -16.55 -11.79
N ASP A 155 -15.59 -15.75 -12.21
CA ASP A 155 -15.61 -15.10 -13.52
C ASP A 155 -14.82 -13.78 -13.54
N ARG A 156 -14.09 -13.49 -12.46
CA ARG A 156 -13.26 -12.30 -12.29
C ARG A 156 -11.84 -12.55 -12.79
N LYS A 157 -11.34 -11.64 -13.61
CA LYS A 157 -9.91 -11.53 -13.87
C LYS A 157 -9.27 -10.66 -12.81
N ILE A 158 -8.22 -11.16 -12.16
CA ILE A 158 -7.42 -10.41 -11.19
C ILE A 158 -6.11 -9.98 -11.86
N THR A 159 -5.80 -8.72 -11.72
CA THR A 159 -4.62 -8.09 -12.32
C THR A 159 -3.78 -7.44 -11.25
N SER A 160 -2.49 -7.74 -11.22
CA SER A 160 -1.52 -7.00 -10.41
C SER A 160 -1.16 -5.72 -11.13
N VAL A 161 -1.24 -4.59 -10.42
CA VAL A 161 -0.90 -3.27 -10.95
C VAL A 161 0.15 -2.60 -10.08
N VAL A 162 1.05 -1.85 -10.72
CA VAL A 162 1.95 -0.93 -10.02
C VAL A 162 1.51 0.47 -10.36
N ILE A 163 1.10 1.24 -9.38
CA ILE A 163 0.56 2.59 -9.54
C ILE A 163 1.49 3.59 -8.87
N ARG A 164 1.76 4.70 -9.57
CA ARG A 164 2.41 5.88 -9.02
C ARG A 164 1.43 7.03 -8.99
N ALA A 165 1.39 7.76 -7.88
CA ALA A 165 0.66 9.01 -7.72
C ALA A 165 1.53 10.04 -6.99
N VAL A 166 1.23 11.33 -7.16
CA VAL A 166 1.98 12.43 -6.54
C VAL A 166 1.04 13.36 -5.78
N THR A 167 1.58 14.04 -4.78
CA THR A 167 0.90 15.15 -4.12
C THR A 167 1.04 16.44 -4.96
N ASN A 168 0.27 17.47 -4.59
CA ASN A 168 0.37 18.82 -5.18
C ASN A 168 1.65 19.52 -4.75
#